data_2840666f745f98e1b636cd26cd2c39da
#
_entry.id   2840666f745f98e1b636cd26cd2c39da
#
_cell.length_a   1.000
_cell.length_b   1.000
_cell.length_c   1.000
_cell.angle_alpha   90.00
_cell.angle_beta   90.00
_cell.angle_gamma   90.00
#
_symmetry.space_group_name_H-M   'P 1'
#
loop_
_entity.id
_entity.type
_entity.pdbx_description
1 polymer ?
#
loop_
_entity_poly.entity_id
_entity_poly.type
_entity_poly.pdbx_seq_one_letter_code
_entity_poly.pdbx_strand_id
1 'polypeptide(L)'
;NSLMSQEVRGNDAPFILNAVERAIIRVPRSSHHGLTKMPTAVKIAGRTYLDLARLEGIDASQLPEVMLAARLYHLAHTHRAMVVTGQCALWAHGYGSVPRIPALTIASSTSTHSVQLPAVSVGTHHFEPITITPSRVRRLPSTADARGLHIESLEAAQITVARTSPNRRAAFTQLCMIGNAFTHFENFHLTDSRRHEKYWKELLSA
;
A
#
# COMPACT_ATOMS: atom_id res chain seq x y z
N ASN A 1 26.18 -28.49 -0.94
CA ASN A 1 25.96 -27.07 -1.31
C ASN A 1 24.51 -26.76 -1.04
N SER A 2 24.25 -26.44 0.21
CA SER A 2 22.93 -26.06 0.71
C SER A 2 22.78 -24.56 0.47
N LEU A 3 22.18 -24.17 -0.65
CA LEU A 3 21.55 -22.86 -0.78
C LEU A 3 20.32 -22.90 0.12
N MET A 4 20.51 -22.45 1.35
CA MET A 4 19.43 -22.23 2.30
C MET A 4 18.41 -21.32 1.62
N SER A 5 17.25 -21.89 1.37
CA SER A 5 16.04 -21.11 1.11
C SER A 5 15.85 -20.22 2.35
N GLN A 6 16.36 -19.00 2.30
CA GLN A 6 15.90 -17.98 3.22
C GLN A 6 14.40 -17.81 2.89
N GLU A 7 13.58 -18.43 3.70
CA GLU A 7 12.16 -18.07 3.75
C GLU A 7 12.12 -16.56 3.86
N VAL A 8 11.66 -15.91 2.80
CA VAL A 8 11.32 -14.50 2.85
C VAL A 8 10.23 -14.41 3.90
N ARG A 9 10.60 -14.02 5.11
CA ARG A 9 9.63 -13.78 6.17
C ARG A 9 8.65 -12.77 5.61
N GLY A 10 7.42 -13.22 5.38
CA GLY A 10 6.31 -12.36 5.04
C GLY A 10 6.19 -11.27 6.11
N ASN A 11 5.73 -10.12 5.75
CA ASN A 11 5.35 -9.10 6.71
C ASN A 11 3.91 -9.36 7.21
N ASP A 12 3.51 -8.68 8.27
CA ASP A 12 2.18 -8.82 8.87
C ASP A 12 1.13 -7.90 8.24
N ALA A 13 1.42 -7.27 7.11
CA ALA A 13 0.54 -6.27 6.49
C ALA A 13 -0.88 -6.80 6.19
N PRO A 14 -1.09 -8.02 5.65
CA PRO A 14 -2.45 -8.54 5.45
C PRO A 14 -3.25 -8.62 6.75
N PHE A 15 -2.62 -9.04 7.85
CA PHE A 15 -3.25 -9.08 9.17
C PHE A 15 -3.54 -7.68 9.69
N ILE A 16 -2.60 -6.74 9.56
CA ILE A 16 -2.75 -5.35 9.99
C ILE A 16 -3.86 -4.66 9.20
N LEU A 17 -3.90 -4.81 7.90
CA LEU A 17 -4.97 -4.26 7.05
C LEU A 17 -6.35 -4.76 7.50
N ASN A 18 -6.51 -6.04 7.76
CA ASN A 18 -7.75 -6.61 8.26
C ASN A 18 -8.14 -6.05 9.63
N ALA A 19 -7.19 -5.93 10.54
CA ALA A 19 -7.45 -5.38 11.88
C ALA A 19 -7.86 -3.91 11.80
N VAL A 20 -7.16 -3.10 11.00
CA VAL A 20 -7.46 -1.68 10.80
C VAL A 20 -8.80 -1.49 10.10
N GLU A 21 -9.13 -2.31 9.11
CA GLU A 21 -10.43 -2.28 8.44
C GLU A 21 -11.59 -2.36 9.43
N ARG A 22 -11.47 -3.25 10.42
CA ARG A 22 -12.48 -3.43 11.48
C ARG A 22 -12.49 -2.31 12.52
N ALA A 23 -11.36 -1.65 12.74
CA ALA A 23 -11.17 -0.61 13.73
C ALA A 23 -11.43 0.82 13.21
N ILE A 24 -11.55 1.01 11.90
CA ILE A 24 -11.85 2.30 11.27
C ILE A 24 -13.28 2.70 11.54
N ILE A 25 -13.46 3.93 12.03
CA ILE A 25 -14.73 4.57 12.28
C ILE A 25 -14.87 5.80 11.40
N ARG A 26 -16.00 5.91 10.71
CA ARG A 26 -16.38 7.10 9.95
C ARG A 26 -17.57 7.76 10.57
N VAL A 27 -17.42 9.03 10.89
CA VAL A 27 -18.44 9.78 11.61
C VAL A 27 -19.34 10.52 10.63
N PRO A 28 -20.69 10.37 10.74
CA PRO A 28 -21.63 11.20 10.00
C PRO A 28 -21.44 12.69 10.36
N ARG A 29 -21.82 13.60 9.44
CA ARG A 29 -21.71 15.05 9.66
C ARG A 29 -22.40 15.53 10.94
N SER A 30 -23.52 14.90 11.29
CA SER A 30 -24.34 15.24 12.46
C SER A 30 -23.77 14.79 13.81
N SER A 31 -22.75 13.94 13.82
CA SER A 31 -22.30 13.25 15.05
C SER A 31 -20.87 13.63 15.45
N HIS A 32 -20.30 14.72 14.91
CA HIS A 32 -18.90 15.10 15.16
C HIS A 32 -18.55 15.27 16.63
N HIS A 33 -19.53 15.65 17.46
CA HIS A 33 -19.30 15.91 18.89
C HIS A 33 -19.29 14.65 19.76
N GLY A 34 -19.81 13.53 19.28
CA GLY A 34 -19.90 12.29 20.08
C GLY A 34 -18.59 11.52 20.21
N LEU A 35 -17.72 11.61 19.22
CA LEU A 35 -16.45 10.83 19.17
C LEU A 35 -15.29 11.46 19.90
N THR A 36 -15.33 12.76 20.18
CA THR A 36 -14.36 13.43 21.05
C THR A 36 -14.39 12.88 22.48
N LYS A 37 -15.40 12.11 22.82
CA LYS A 37 -15.55 11.46 24.14
C LYS A 37 -15.05 10.01 24.18
N MET A 38 -14.58 9.43 23.05
CA MET A 38 -14.00 8.09 23.04
C MET A 38 -12.49 8.18 23.27
N PRO A 39 -11.98 7.82 24.45
CA PRO A 39 -10.57 8.01 24.82
C PRO A 39 -9.60 7.18 23.97
N THR A 40 -10.09 6.15 23.29
CA THR A 40 -9.31 5.23 22.46
C THR A 40 -9.36 5.56 20.96
N ALA A 41 -10.18 6.54 20.55
CA ALA A 41 -10.32 6.92 19.15
C ALA A 41 -9.29 7.99 18.77
N VAL A 42 -8.47 7.68 17.77
CA VAL A 42 -7.47 8.59 17.19
C VAL A 42 -7.99 9.14 15.87
N LYS A 43 -7.97 10.45 15.72
CA LYS A 43 -8.35 11.10 14.47
C LYS A 43 -7.25 10.88 13.42
N ILE A 44 -7.61 10.29 12.29
CA ILE A 44 -6.70 10.05 11.17
C ILE A 44 -6.72 11.24 10.21
N ALA A 45 -7.88 11.57 9.68
CA ALA A 45 -8.10 12.75 8.85
C ALA A 45 -9.60 12.99 8.67
N GLY A 46 -9.99 14.25 8.49
CA GLY A 46 -11.39 14.60 8.26
C GLY A 46 -12.33 13.99 9.30
N ARG A 47 -13.20 13.08 8.88
CA ARG A 47 -14.15 12.35 9.73
C ARG A 47 -13.77 10.88 9.95
N THR A 48 -12.55 10.52 9.63
CA THR A 48 -12.01 9.17 9.81
C THR A 48 -11.23 9.09 11.11
N TYR A 49 -11.61 8.13 11.93
CA TYR A 49 -11.00 7.81 13.22
C TYR A 49 -10.59 6.35 13.25
N LEU A 50 -9.61 6.04 14.07
CA LEU A 50 -9.16 4.68 14.35
C LEU A 50 -9.39 4.40 15.84
N ASP A 51 -10.16 3.37 16.15
CA ASP A 51 -10.36 2.91 17.51
C ASP A 51 -9.25 1.92 17.90
N LEU A 52 -8.28 2.41 18.67
CA LEU A 52 -7.15 1.61 19.12
C LEU A 52 -7.56 0.41 19.97
N ALA A 53 -8.69 0.50 20.69
CA ALA A 53 -9.20 -0.62 21.50
C ALA A 53 -9.67 -1.82 20.66
N ARG A 54 -9.94 -1.61 19.38
CA ARG A 54 -10.34 -2.67 18.45
C ARG A 54 -9.17 -3.32 17.70
N LEU A 55 -7.95 -2.87 17.93
CA LEU A 55 -6.74 -3.44 17.29
C LEU A 55 -6.24 -4.65 18.09
N GLU A 56 -6.98 -5.74 18.03
CA GLU A 56 -6.60 -6.98 18.70
C GLU A 56 -5.39 -7.64 18.02
N GLY A 57 -4.42 -8.09 18.81
CA GLY A 57 -3.25 -8.79 18.33
C GLY A 57 -2.21 -7.91 17.63
N ILE A 58 -2.35 -6.59 17.70
CA ILE A 58 -1.39 -5.62 17.14
C ILE A 58 -0.42 -5.20 18.23
N ASP A 59 0.87 -5.33 17.95
CA ASP A 59 1.93 -4.88 18.82
C ASP A 59 2.23 -3.38 18.62
N ALA A 60 2.68 -2.70 19.67
CA ALA A 60 3.08 -1.30 19.60
C ALA A 60 4.17 -1.01 18.56
N SER A 61 5.06 -1.97 18.32
CA SER A 61 6.08 -1.88 17.26
C SER A 61 5.50 -1.81 15.83
N GLN A 62 4.25 -2.25 15.64
CA GLN A 62 3.54 -2.26 14.36
C GLN A 62 2.73 -0.97 14.13
N LEU A 63 2.80 -0.02 15.04
CA LEU A 63 2.05 1.24 14.94
C LEU A 63 2.31 2.02 13.64
N PRO A 64 3.54 2.11 13.09
CA PRO A 64 3.76 2.74 11.79
C PRO A 64 2.96 2.11 10.65
N GLU A 65 2.85 0.78 10.62
CA GLU A 65 2.10 0.03 9.62
C GLU A 65 0.59 0.22 9.80
N VAL A 66 0.13 0.23 11.04
CA VAL A 66 -1.26 0.53 11.40
C VAL A 66 -1.65 1.93 10.92
N MET A 67 -0.79 2.92 11.12
CA MET A 67 -1.05 4.29 10.71
C MET A 67 -1.04 4.44 9.18
N LEU A 68 -0.16 3.73 8.49
CA LEU A 68 -0.19 3.67 7.02
C LEU A 68 -1.51 3.06 6.53
N ALA A 69 -1.91 1.92 7.07
CA ALA A 69 -3.16 1.26 6.72
C ALA A 69 -4.39 2.18 6.96
N ALA A 70 -4.46 2.84 8.11
CA ALA A 70 -5.54 3.75 8.43
C ALA A 70 -5.63 4.94 7.45
N ARG A 71 -4.49 5.49 7.05
CA ARG A 71 -4.41 6.56 6.06
C ARG A 71 -4.83 6.09 4.66
N LEU A 72 -4.44 4.87 4.26
CA LEU A 72 -4.88 4.27 3.00
C LEU A 72 -6.40 4.09 2.96
N TYR A 73 -7.01 3.61 4.03
CA TYR A 73 -8.47 3.48 4.13
C TYR A 73 -9.18 4.83 4.10
N HIS A 74 -8.62 5.85 4.72
CA HIS A 74 -9.14 7.21 4.60
C HIS A 74 -9.11 7.70 3.15
N LEU A 75 -7.99 7.51 2.46
CA LEU A 75 -7.84 7.90 1.05
C LEU A 75 -8.81 7.14 0.15
N ALA A 76 -8.95 5.84 0.35
CA ALA A 76 -9.88 5.02 -0.43
C ALA A 76 -11.33 5.51 -0.29
N HIS A 77 -11.69 6.02 0.88
CA HIS A 77 -13.01 6.60 1.10
C HIS A 77 -13.20 7.95 0.42
N THR A 78 -12.22 8.82 0.50
CA THR A 78 -12.31 10.19 -0.05
C THR A 78 -12.02 10.24 -1.55
N HIS A 79 -11.23 9.30 -2.06
CA HIS A 79 -10.78 9.23 -3.45
C HIS A 79 -11.00 7.81 -3.99
N ARG A 80 -12.23 7.47 -4.34
CA ARG A 80 -12.64 6.12 -4.75
C ARG A 80 -11.92 5.55 -5.98
N ALA A 81 -11.26 6.40 -6.76
CA ALA A 81 -10.51 5.98 -7.93
C ALA A 81 -9.03 5.67 -7.64
N MET A 82 -8.60 5.75 -6.39
CA MET A 82 -7.21 5.47 -6.01
C MET A 82 -6.97 3.98 -5.89
N VAL A 83 -5.81 3.56 -6.39
CA VAL A 83 -5.32 2.19 -6.31
C VAL A 83 -3.95 2.20 -5.65
N VAL A 84 -3.77 1.36 -4.65
CA VAL A 84 -2.46 1.11 -4.03
C VAL A 84 -1.60 0.32 -5.00
N THR A 85 -0.42 0.82 -5.35
CA THR A 85 0.42 0.27 -6.40
C THR A 85 1.85 -0.01 -5.94
N GLY A 86 2.61 -0.74 -6.75
CA GLY A 86 4.05 -0.91 -6.61
C GLY A 86 4.48 -1.46 -5.25
N GLN A 87 5.47 -0.82 -4.62
CA GLN A 87 6.02 -1.25 -3.32
C GLN A 87 4.98 -1.28 -2.21
N CYS A 88 4.04 -0.34 -2.20
CA CYS A 88 2.98 -0.33 -1.22
C CYS A 88 2.01 -1.51 -1.41
N ALA A 89 1.72 -1.88 -2.66
CA ALA A 89 0.91 -3.05 -2.96
C ALA A 89 1.64 -4.35 -2.60
N LEU A 90 2.95 -4.45 -2.86
CA LEU A 90 3.75 -5.61 -2.41
C LEU A 90 3.71 -5.75 -0.89
N TRP A 91 3.88 -4.65 -0.15
CA TRP A 91 3.74 -4.66 1.30
C TRP A 91 2.35 -5.14 1.73
N ALA A 92 1.29 -4.64 1.11
CA ALA A 92 -0.09 -5.02 1.41
C ALA A 92 -0.37 -6.51 1.15
N HIS A 93 0.34 -7.12 0.21
CA HIS A 93 0.29 -8.56 -0.07
C HIS A 93 1.18 -9.41 0.85
N GLY A 94 1.92 -8.80 1.78
CA GLY A 94 2.76 -9.51 2.73
C GLY A 94 4.24 -9.57 2.36
N TYR A 95 4.71 -8.78 1.39
CA TYR A 95 6.09 -8.80 0.90
C TYR A 95 6.81 -7.48 1.14
N GLY A 96 8.04 -7.57 1.62
CA GLY A 96 8.89 -6.40 1.83
C GLY A 96 8.58 -5.63 3.11
N SER A 97 9.18 -4.46 3.24
CA SER A 97 9.04 -3.56 4.38
C SER A 97 7.97 -2.49 4.14
N VAL A 98 7.55 -1.84 5.21
CA VAL A 98 6.63 -0.69 5.15
C VAL A 98 7.21 0.40 4.25
N PRO A 99 6.53 0.80 3.19
CA PRO A 99 6.99 1.91 2.35
C PRO A 99 6.88 3.23 3.13
N ARG A 100 7.90 4.08 2.99
CA ARG A 100 7.90 5.40 3.63
C ARG A 100 6.80 6.31 3.09
N ILE A 101 6.54 6.21 1.79
CA ILE A 101 5.49 6.95 1.09
C ILE A 101 4.72 5.93 0.25
N PRO A 102 3.40 5.81 0.45
CA PRO A 102 2.61 4.88 -0.35
C PRO A 102 2.58 5.32 -1.82
N ALA A 103 2.84 4.38 -2.70
CA ALA A 103 2.64 4.58 -4.13
C ALA A 103 1.16 4.39 -4.44
N LEU A 104 0.49 5.49 -4.76
CA LEU A 104 -0.92 5.48 -5.10
C LEU A 104 -1.12 5.94 -6.54
N THR A 105 -2.06 5.32 -7.23
CA THR A 105 -2.46 5.66 -8.58
C THR A 105 -3.94 6.00 -8.60
N ILE A 106 -4.29 7.13 -9.24
CA ILE A 106 -5.68 7.47 -9.51
C ILE A 106 -6.09 6.84 -10.84
N ALA A 107 -7.13 6.03 -10.80
CA ALA A 107 -7.65 5.33 -11.97
C ALA A 107 -8.36 6.25 -12.98
N SER A 108 -8.78 7.45 -12.59
CA SER A 108 -9.45 8.41 -13.48
C SER A 108 -8.50 9.51 -13.93
N SER A 109 -8.64 9.91 -15.20
CA SER A 109 -7.76 10.84 -15.90
C SER A 109 -7.84 12.29 -15.46
N THR A 110 -8.65 12.65 -14.48
CA THR A 110 -9.10 14.03 -14.30
C THR A 110 -8.44 14.80 -13.17
N SER A 111 -7.78 14.16 -12.22
CA SER A 111 -7.17 14.89 -11.11
C SER A 111 -5.67 14.60 -11.00
N THR A 112 -4.88 15.65 -11.21
CA THR A 112 -3.43 15.68 -10.95
C THR A 112 -3.12 16.40 -9.64
N HIS A 113 -4.13 16.72 -8.84
CA HIS A 113 -3.93 17.46 -7.59
C HIS A 113 -3.33 16.56 -6.51
N SER A 114 -2.27 17.07 -5.88
CA SER A 114 -1.70 16.41 -4.69
C SER A 114 -2.72 16.36 -3.57
N VAL A 115 -2.77 15.21 -2.89
CA VAL A 115 -3.58 15.00 -1.69
C VAL A 115 -2.64 15.02 -0.49
N GLN A 116 -2.94 15.85 0.48
CA GLN A 116 -2.17 15.93 1.72
C GLN A 116 -2.97 15.30 2.87
N LEU A 117 -2.36 14.32 3.53
CA LEU A 117 -2.86 13.79 4.79
C LEU A 117 -2.17 14.50 5.94
N PRO A 118 -2.92 14.93 6.96
CA PRO A 118 -2.34 15.63 8.11
C PRO A 118 -1.43 14.71 8.93
N ALA A 119 -0.57 15.33 9.74
CA ALA A 119 0.17 14.63 10.79
C ALA A 119 -0.81 14.01 11.80
N VAL A 120 -0.42 12.87 12.37
CA VAL A 120 -1.20 12.17 13.39
C VAL A 120 -0.30 11.91 14.59
N SER A 121 -0.82 12.15 15.80
CA SER A 121 -0.13 11.82 17.05
C SER A 121 -0.91 10.77 17.83
N VAL A 122 -0.21 9.75 18.31
CA VAL A 122 -0.75 8.65 19.11
C VAL A 122 0.12 8.49 20.34
N GLY A 123 -0.34 8.94 21.48
CA GLY A 123 0.48 9.00 22.69
C GLY A 123 1.75 9.85 22.45
N THR A 124 2.91 9.24 22.63
CA THR A 124 4.22 9.87 22.39
C THR A 124 4.71 9.74 20.94
N HIS A 125 4.02 8.97 20.11
CA HIS A 125 4.39 8.74 18.72
C HIS A 125 3.81 9.83 17.83
N HIS A 126 4.67 10.40 16.97
CA HIS A 126 4.29 11.41 16.00
C HIS A 126 4.53 10.86 14.58
N PHE A 127 3.51 10.93 13.74
CA PHE A 127 3.56 10.53 12.35
C PHE A 127 3.44 11.77 11.47
N GLU A 128 4.45 11.98 10.64
CA GLU A 128 4.54 13.12 9.74
C GLU A 128 3.39 13.15 8.71
N PRO A 129 3.02 14.35 8.23
CA PRO A 129 2.05 14.46 7.15
C PRO A 129 2.57 13.76 5.88
N ILE A 130 1.66 13.22 5.09
CA ILE A 130 1.97 12.57 3.82
C ILE A 130 1.36 13.39 2.69
N THR A 131 2.20 13.78 1.72
CA THR A 131 1.74 14.36 0.46
C THR A 131 1.83 13.30 -0.63
N ILE A 132 0.71 13.00 -1.27
CA ILE A 132 0.61 12.02 -2.33
C ILE A 132 0.29 12.75 -3.61
N THR A 133 1.17 12.59 -4.61
CA THR A 133 0.94 13.10 -5.96
C THR A 133 0.44 11.96 -6.82
N PRO A 134 -0.81 11.97 -7.26
CA PRO A 134 -1.36 10.93 -8.10
C PRO A 134 -0.62 10.89 -9.44
N SER A 135 -0.27 9.69 -9.88
CA SER A 135 0.27 9.50 -11.22
C SER A 135 -0.81 8.97 -12.16
N ARG A 136 -0.82 9.43 -13.40
CA ARG A 136 -1.64 8.83 -14.45
C ARG A 136 -1.01 7.50 -14.82
N VAL A 137 -1.65 6.40 -14.46
CA VAL A 137 -1.22 5.08 -14.87
C VAL A 137 -2.39 4.38 -15.56
N ARG A 138 -2.07 3.65 -16.61
CA ARG A 138 -3.02 2.74 -17.25
C ARG A 138 -3.58 1.80 -16.19
N ARG A 139 -4.88 1.54 -16.24
CA ARG A 139 -5.54 0.62 -15.30
C ARG A 139 -4.80 -0.72 -15.27
N LEU A 140 -4.24 -1.04 -14.13
CA LEU A 140 -3.69 -2.35 -13.84
C LEU A 140 -4.74 -3.17 -13.08
N PRO A 141 -4.70 -4.51 -13.18
CA PRO A 141 -5.58 -5.35 -12.39
C PRO A 141 -5.45 -5.03 -10.90
N SER A 142 -6.57 -4.77 -10.26
CA SER A 142 -6.65 -4.51 -8.83
C SER A 142 -7.85 -5.23 -8.23
N THR A 143 -7.78 -5.53 -6.95
CA THR A 143 -8.90 -6.05 -6.16
C THR A 143 -9.30 -5.03 -5.12
N ALA A 144 -10.59 -4.91 -4.85
CA ALA A 144 -11.11 -4.09 -3.76
C ALA A 144 -11.41 -4.97 -2.54
N ASP A 145 -11.03 -4.50 -1.37
CA ASP A 145 -11.49 -5.09 -0.12
C ASP A 145 -12.93 -4.63 0.23
N ALA A 146 -13.47 -5.14 1.34
CA ALA A 146 -14.83 -4.84 1.78
C ALA A 146 -15.06 -3.35 2.10
N ARG A 147 -14.00 -2.59 2.36
CA ARG A 147 -14.04 -1.14 2.63
C ARG A 147 -13.70 -0.28 1.42
N GLY A 148 -13.49 -0.90 0.26
CA GLY A 148 -13.23 -0.20 -1.00
C GLY A 148 -11.78 0.23 -1.20
N LEU A 149 -10.84 -0.31 -0.44
CA LEU A 149 -9.41 -0.13 -0.70
C LEU A 149 -9.01 -0.99 -1.90
N HIS A 150 -8.64 -0.33 -3.00
CA HIS A 150 -8.15 -1.01 -4.19
C HIS A 150 -6.66 -1.22 -4.11
N ILE A 151 -6.21 -2.46 -4.29
CA ILE A 151 -4.80 -2.87 -4.28
C ILE A 151 -4.51 -3.58 -5.59
N GLU A 152 -3.43 -3.21 -6.28
CA GLU A 152 -2.95 -3.96 -7.44
C GLU A 152 -2.83 -5.45 -7.08
N SER A 153 -3.14 -6.33 -8.04
CA SER A 153 -2.83 -7.76 -7.89
C SER A 153 -1.32 -7.94 -7.64
N LEU A 154 -0.93 -9.05 -7.05
CA LEU A 154 0.49 -9.32 -6.78
C LEU A 154 1.32 -9.22 -8.06
N GLU A 155 0.85 -9.80 -9.16
CA GLU A 155 1.52 -9.73 -10.46
C GLU A 155 1.62 -8.30 -10.99
N ALA A 156 0.54 -7.52 -10.92
CA ALA A 156 0.54 -6.12 -11.34
C ALA A 156 1.49 -5.27 -10.50
N ALA A 157 1.54 -5.49 -9.19
CA ALA A 157 2.45 -4.80 -8.28
C ALA A 157 3.91 -5.08 -8.60
N GLN A 158 4.25 -6.33 -8.91
CA GLN A 158 5.60 -6.71 -9.35
C GLN A 158 6.01 -5.99 -10.63
N ILE A 159 5.12 -5.91 -11.63
CA ILE A 159 5.37 -5.20 -12.87
C ILE A 159 5.55 -3.71 -12.61
N THR A 160 4.73 -3.11 -11.76
CA THR A 160 4.85 -1.70 -11.39
C THR A 160 6.20 -1.42 -10.73
N VAL A 161 6.64 -2.26 -9.79
CA VAL A 161 7.96 -2.14 -9.15
C VAL A 161 9.08 -2.27 -10.17
N ALA A 162 9.00 -3.23 -11.08
CA ALA A 162 9.98 -3.41 -12.14
C ALA A 162 10.11 -2.17 -13.03
N ARG A 163 9.00 -1.52 -13.32
CA ARG A 163 8.96 -0.33 -14.20
C ARG A 163 9.39 0.96 -13.51
N THR A 164 9.03 1.13 -12.25
CA THR A 164 9.14 2.42 -11.55
C THR A 164 10.32 2.50 -10.60
N SER A 165 10.95 1.39 -10.24
CA SER A 165 12.08 1.41 -9.30
C SER A 165 13.28 2.16 -9.89
N PRO A 166 13.83 3.14 -9.18
CA PRO A 166 15.03 3.82 -9.60
C PRO A 166 16.27 2.90 -9.58
N ASN A 167 16.27 1.90 -8.72
CA ASN A 167 17.31 0.88 -8.63
C ASN A 167 16.79 -0.46 -9.16
N ARG A 168 17.03 -0.69 -10.46
CA ARG A 168 16.54 -1.88 -11.16
C ARG A 168 17.11 -3.18 -10.61
N ARG A 169 18.38 -3.17 -10.20
CA ARG A 169 19.04 -4.36 -9.64
C ARG A 169 18.42 -4.77 -8.30
N ALA A 170 18.17 -3.80 -7.41
CA ALA A 170 17.50 -4.06 -6.15
C ALA A 170 16.06 -4.54 -6.36
N ALA A 171 15.34 -3.94 -7.31
CA ALA A 171 13.99 -4.38 -7.68
C ALA A 171 14.00 -5.83 -8.20
N PHE A 172 14.93 -6.17 -9.09
CA PHE A 172 15.08 -7.53 -9.60
C PHE A 172 15.34 -8.53 -8.48
N THR A 173 16.28 -8.25 -7.58
CA THR A 173 16.57 -9.10 -6.42
C THR A 173 15.33 -9.31 -5.56
N GLN A 174 14.59 -8.24 -5.27
CA GLN A 174 13.35 -8.30 -4.50
C GLN A 174 12.30 -9.17 -5.19
N LEU A 175 12.12 -9.02 -6.51
CA LEU A 175 11.14 -9.78 -7.28
C LEU A 175 11.50 -11.26 -7.36
N CYS A 176 12.79 -11.59 -7.49
CA CYS A 176 13.27 -12.98 -7.42
C CYS A 176 12.94 -13.65 -6.09
N MET A 177 13.00 -12.90 -4.98
CA MET A 177 12.69 -13.42 -3.65
C MET A 177 11.19 -13.72 -3.45
N ILE A 178 10.30 -13.10 -4.21
CA ILE A 178 8.86 -13.34 -4.11
C ILE A 178 8.46 -14.70 -4.72
N GLY A 179 9.35 -15.35 -5.49
CA GLY A 179 9.10 -16.63 -6.17
C GLY A 179 8.01 -16.50 -7.26
N ASN A 180 8.02 -17.37 -8.26
CA ASN A 180 7.03 -17.42 -9.35
C ASN A 180 6.70 -16.08 -10.05
N ALA A 181 7.37 -14.99 -9.66
CA ALA A 181 7.13 -13.65 -10.17
C ALA A 181 7.30 -13.60 -11.69
N PHE A 182 8.19 -14.40 -12.23
CA PHE A 182 8.59 -14.33 -13.63
C PHE A 182 7.79 -15.22 -14.58
N THR A 183 7.04 -16.19 -14.07
CA THR A 183 6.18 -17.05 -14.92
C THR A 183 5.02 -16.29 -15.57
N HIS A 184 4.67 -15.14 -15.02
CA HIS A 184 3.58 -14.29 -15.50
C HIS A 184 4.05 -13.08 -16.32
N PHE A 185 5.34 -12.74 -16.30
CA PHE A 185 5.86 -11.60 -17.08
C PHE A 185 5.67 -11.76 -18.59
N GLU A 186 5.67 -12.99 -19.09
CA GLU A 186 5.44 -13.27 -20.51
C GLU A 186 4.00 -12.98 -20.95
N ASN A 187 3.04 -13.09 -20.03
CA ASN A 187 1.62 -12.88 -20.30
C ASN A 187 1.19 -11.41 -20.23
N PHE A 188 1.98 -10.58 -19.58
CA PHE A 188 1.76 -9.14 -19.57
C PHE A 188 2.50 -8.54 -20.76
N HIS A 189 1.76 -8.17 -21.80
CA HIS A 189 2.29 -7.32 -22.86
C HIS A 189 2.83 -6.04 -22.22
N LEU A 190 4.13 -6.01 -21.97
CA LEU A 190 4.89 -4.84 -21.53
C LEU A 190 4.96 -3.83 -22.68
N THR A 191 3.79 -3.43 -23.17
CA THR A 191 3.61 -2.74 -24.47
C THR A 191 4.19 -1.32 -24.49
N ASP A 192 4.70 -0.78 -23.39
CA ASP A 192 5.04 0.64 -23.36
C ASP A 192 6.52 0.99 -23.44
N SER A 193 7.44 0.04 -23.39
CA SER A 193 8.80 0.33 -23.85
C SER A 193 9.61 -0.94 -24.14
N ARG A 194 10.02 -1.09 -25.40
CA ARG A 194 10.97 -2.13 -25.85
C ARG A 194 12.28 -2.13 -25.03
N ARG A 195 12.67 -0.97 -24.43
CA ARG A 195 13.87 -0.86 -23.60
C ARG A 195 13.72 -1.61 -22.27
N HIS A 196 12.55 -1.56 -21.63
CA HIS A 196 12.30 -2.28 -20.38
C HIS A 196 12.21 -3.78 -20.61
N GLU A 197 11.57 -4.20 -21.69
CA GLU A 197 11.47 -5.61 -22.08
C GLU A 197 12.85 -6.22 -22.33
N LYS A 198 13.70 -5.54 -23.10
CA LYS A 198 15.06 -5.98 -23.36
C LYS A 198 15.87 -6.14 -22.09
N TYR A 199 15.80 -5.16 -21.18
CA TYR A 199 16.53 -5.18 -19.92
C TYR A 199 16.12 -6.35 -19.03
N TRP A 200 14.81 -6.62 -18.93
CA TRP A 200 14.31 -7.73 -18.12
C TRP A 200 14.65 -9.09 -18.75
N LYS A 201 14.60 -9.21 -20.07
CA LYS A 201 15.07 -10.42 -20.78
C LYS A 201 16.54 -10.70 -20.52
N GLU A 202 17.38 -9.67 -20.55
CA GLU A 202 18.81 -9.80 -20.25
C GLU A 202 19.05 -10.25 -18.80
N LEU A 203 18.31 -9.70 -17.83
CA LEU A 203 18.43 -10.12 -16.42
C LEU A 203 17.90 -11.53 -16.17
N LEU A 204 16.87 -11.98 -16.89
CA LEU A 204 16.31 -13.33 -16.76
C LEU A 204 17.18 -14.38 -17.45
N SER A 205 18.02 -14.01 -18.40
CA SER A 205 18.93 -14.89 -19.13
C SER A 205 20.31 -15.03 -18.48
N ALA A 206 20.62 -14.21 -17.50
CA ALA A 206 21.88 -14.23 -16.75
C ALA A 206 21.77 -15.06 -15.47
#